data_df1c9ca64ab4a651dd831b23c0516ee0
#
_entry.id   df1c9ca64ab4a651dd831b23c0516ee0
#
_cell.length_a   1.000
_cell.length_b   1.000
_cell.length_c   1.000
_cell.angle_alpha   90.00
_cell.angle_beta   90.00
_cell.angle_gamma   90.00
#
_symmetry.space_group_name_H-M   'P 1'
#
loop_
_entity.id
_entity.type
_entity.pdbx_description
1 polymer ?
#
loop_
_entity_poly.entity_id
_entity_poly.type
_entity_poly.pdbx_seq_one_letter_code
_entity_poly.pdbx_strand_id
1 'polypeptide(L)'
;RFQTAFGLSAADAGVLTASRAMADYFEAALEVAGDAKLAANWVMVELGAALNKAGLEIGDSPVSATALGGLLHRIADNTISGKIAKEVFAAMWEGEGDADAIIDARGLRQITDSGALAAEVDAVLAANPQQVANYRQADPAKRPKMLGFFVGQVMKRTQGKANPKQVNELLTSKLAD
;
A
#
# COMPACT_ATOMS: atom_id res chain seq x y z
N ARG A 1 1.63 3.91 27.93
CA ARG A 1 2.78 3.34 27.18
C ARG A 1 2.58 3.49 25.66
N PHE A 2 1.44 3.10 25.11
CA PHE A 2 1.20 3.14 23.65
C PHE A 2 1.28 4.54 23.04
N GLN A 3 0.81 5.55 23.74
CA GLN A 3 0.92 6.94 23.27
C GLN A 3 2.38 7.43 23.26
N THR A 4 3.12 7.17 24.33
CA THR A 4 4.49 7.69 24.49
C THR A 4 5.54 6.87 23.75
N ALA A 5 5.42 5.55 23.75
CA ALA A 5 6.39 4.66 23.11
C ALA A 5 6.16 4.55 21.59
N PHE A 6 4.91 4.59 21.13
CA PHE A 6 4.56 4.33 19.73
C PHE A 6 3.98 5.56 19.01
N GLY A 7 3.86 6.69 19.69
CA GLY A 7 3.35 7.93 19.10
C GLY A 7 1.90 7.86 18.63
N LEU A 8 1.09 6.99 19.23
CA LEU A 8 -0.31 6.79 18.89
C LEU A 8 -1.19 7.86 19.52
N SER A 9 -2.33 8.16 18.88
CA SER A 9 -3.35 9.01 19.49
C SER A 9 -3.95 8.36 20.74
N ALA A 10 -4.56 9.16 21.63
CA ALA A 10 -5.25 8.65 22.79
C ALA A 10 -6.40 7.70 22.42
N ALA A 11 -7.10 8.00 21.32
CA ALA A 11 -8.19 7.18 20.79
C ALA A 11 -7.68 5.83 20.31
N ASP A 12 -6.61 5.81 19.50
CA ASP A 12 -6.02 4.56 18.97
C ASP A 12 -5.45 3.71 20.09
N ALA A 13 -4.72 4.32 21.01
CA ALA A 13 -4.18 3.63 22.19
C ALA A 13 -5.30 3.02 23.04
N GLY A 14 -6.43 3.73 23.18
CA GLY A 14 -7.61 3.24 23.90
C GLY A 14 -8.20 1.98 23.25
N VAL A 15 -8.38 1.99 21.94
CA VAL A 15 -8.91 0.83 21.19
C VAL A 15 -7.95 -0.36 21.28
N LEU A 16 -6.65 -0.15 21.04
CA LEU A 16 -5.65 -1.22 21.04
C LEU A 16 -5.40 -1.81 22.43
N THR A 17 -5.73 -1.09 23.50
CA THR A 17 -5.61 -1.56 24.87
C THR A 17 -6.95 -1.96 25.49
N ALA A 18 -8.03 -1.99 24.72
CA ALA A 18 -9.35 -2.41 25.18
C ALA A 18 -9.37 -3.86 25.71
N SER A 19 -8.52 -4.71 25.16
CA SER A 19 -8.26 -6.05 25.69
C SER A 19 -6.77 -6.37 25.65
N ARG A 20 -6.33 -7.28 26.51
CA ARG A 20 -4.95 -7.76 26.53
C ARG A 20 -4.61 -8.46 25.21
N ALA A 21 -5.51 -9.28 24.70
CA ALA A 21 -5.30 -9.99 23.43
C ALA A 21 -5.07 -9.03 22.25
N MET A 22 -5.82 -7.91 22.18
CA MET A 22 -5.62 -6.87 21.19
C MET A 22 -4.25 -6.18 21.34
N ALA A 23 -3.87 -5.82 22.56
CA ALA A 23 -2.59 -5.18 22.83
C ALA A 23 -1.40 -6.10 22.49
N ASP A 24 -1.47 -7.36 22.88
CA ASP A 24 -0.44 -8.36 22.61
C ASP A 24 -0.31 -8.61 21.09
N TYR A 25 -1.42 -8.71 20.38
CA TYR A 25 -1.44 -8.85 18.91
C TYR A 25 -0.79 -7.64 18.22
N PHE A 26 -1.18 -6.44 18.61
CA PHE A 26 -0.61 -5.21 18.07
C PHE A 26 0.90 -5.14 18.29
N GLU A 27 1.37 -5.40 19.51
CA GLU A 27 2.80 -5.35 19.83
C GLU A 27 3.60 -6.38 19.02
N ALA A 28 3.10 -7.61 18.88
CA ALA A 28 3.75 -8.64 18.08
C ALA A 28 3.77 -8.29 16.58
N ALA A 29 2.71 -7.73 16.05
CA ALA A 29 2.66 -7.25 14.67
C ALA A 29 3.63 -6.08 14.45
N LEU A 30 3.68 -5.12 15.39
CA LEU A 30 4.57 -3.97 15.32
C LEU A 30 6.05 -4.37 15.36
N GLU A 31 6.41 -5.36 16.14
CA GLU A 31 7.79 -5.85 16.22
C GLU A 31 8.34 -6.26 14.85
N VAL A 32 7.50 -6.88 14.03
CA VAL A 32 7.87 -7.28 12.66
C VAL A 32 7.69 -6.14 11.65
N ALA A 33 6.61 -5.38 11.77
CA ALA A 33 6.27 -4.32 10.82
C ALA A 33 7.22 -3.11 10.89
N GLY A 34 7.63 -2.72 12.10
CA GLY A 34 8.50 -1.57 12.34
C GLY A 34 7.82 -0.20 12.22
N ASP A 35 6.52 -0.14 11.93
CA ASP A 35 5.74 1.10 11.80
C ASP A 35 4.48 1.04 12.66
N ALA A 36 4.46 1.83 13.75
CA ALA A 36 3.39 1.80 14.73
C ALA A 36 2.05 2.32 14.19
N LYS A 37 2.07 3.37 13.38
CA LYS A 37 0.84 3.94 12.79
C LYS A 37 0.22 3.00 11.78
N LEU A 38 1.04 2.41 10.93
CA LEU A 38 0.61 1.42 9.95
C LEU A 38 0.03 0.18 10.66
N ALA A 39 0.72 -0.34 11.67
CA ALA A 39 0.27 -1.49 12.46
C ALA A 39 -1.05 -1.18 13.18
N ALA A 40 -1.17 -0.02 13.82
CA ALA A 40 -2.39 0.39 14.50
C ALA A 40 -3.57 0.47 13.53
N ASN A 41 -3.40 1.12 12.39
CA ASN A 41 -4.45 1.25 11.38
C ASN A 41 -4.91 -0.11 10.85
N TRP A 42 -3.99 -1.00 10.52
CA TRP A 42 -4.33 -2.32 10.00
C TRP A 42 -5.00 -3.22 11.03
N VAL A 43 -4.53 -3.20 12.27
CA VAL A 43 -5.15 -4.00 13.35
C VAL A 43 -6.56 -3.49 13.66
N MET A 44 -6.74 -2.17 13.75
CA MET A 44 -8.05 -1.59 14.08
C MET A 44 -9.04 -1.64 12.92
N VAL A 45 -8.60 -1.40 11.70
CA VAL A 45 -9.49 -1.24 10.53
C VAL A 45 -9.57 -2.53 9.72
N GLU A 46 -8.50 -2.94 9.08
CA GLU A 46 -8.51 -4.07 8.14
C GLU A 46 -8.74 -5.41 8.85
N LEU A 47 -7.95 -5.69 9.87
CA LEU A 47 -8.12 -6.91 10.67
C LEU A 47 -9.44 -6.89 11.43
N GLY A 48 -9.79 -5.76 12.04
CA GLY A 48 -11.04 -5.59 12.77
C GLY A 48 -12.26 -5.82 11.90
N ALA A 49 -12.28 -5.30 10.67
CA ALA A 49 -13.36 -5.54 9.72
C ALA A 49 -13.48 -7.02 9.32
N ALA A 50 -12.34 -7.68 9.08
CA ALA A 50 -12.33 -9.11 8.73
C ALA A 50 -12.84 -9.99 9.89
N LEU A 51 -12.40 -9.69 11.11
CA LEU A 51 -12.86 -10.39 12.33
C LEU A 51 -14.36 -10.20 12.55
N ASN A 52 -14.87 -8.98 12.43
CA ASN A 52 -16.30 -8.68 12.57
C ASN A 52 -17.14 -9.42 11.52
N LYS A 53 -16.69 -9.40 10.27
CA LYS A 53 -17.37 -10.11 9.18
C LYS A 53 -17.42 -11.62 9.39
N ALA A 54 -16.36 -12.19 9.95
CA ALA A 54 -16.25 -13.61 10.24
C ALA A 54 -16.87 -14.02 11.58
N GLY A 55 -17.23 -13.05 12.45
CA GLY A 55 -17.71 -13.32 13.80
C GLY A 55 -16.65 -13.92 14.72
N LEU A 56 -15.38 -13.54 14.52
CA LEU A 56 -14.23 -14.06 15.27
C LEU A 56 -13.66 -13.02 16.24
N GLU A 57 -13.07 -13.50 17.33
CA GLU A 57 -12.24 -12.71 18.20
C GLU A 57 -10.80 -12.66 17.67
N ILE A 58 -10.00 -11.68 18.13
CA ILE A 58 -8.64 -11.50 17.65
C ILE A 58 -7.73 -12.72 17.93
N GLY A 59 -8.01 -13.45 19.00
CA GLY A 59 -7.30 -14.69 19.33
C GLY A 59 -7.56 -15.85 18.36
N ASP A 60 -8.65 -15.77 17.61
CA ASP A 60 -9.08 -16.79 16.64
C ASP A 60 -8.76 -16.38 15.19
N SER A 61 -8.04 -15.26 15.00
CA SER A 61 -7.67 -14.77 13.68
C SER A 61 -6.89 -15.82 12.88
N PRO A 62 -7.31 -16.14 11.64
CA PRO A 62 -6.54 -17.00 10.74
C PRO A 62 -5.20 -16.39 10.34
N VAL A 63 -5.04 -15.07 10.44
CA VAL A 63 -3.78 -14.37 10.22
C VAL A 63 -3.15 -14.06 11.56
N SER A 64 -1.98 -14.64 11.85
CA SER A 64 -1.24 -14.38 13.07
C SER A 64 -0.66 -12.96 13.10
N ALA A 65 -0.32 -12.47 14.30
CA ALA A 65 0.29 -11.15 14.45
C ALA A 65 1.62 -11.04 13.71
N THR A 66 2.45 -12.06 13.73
CA THR A 66 3.73 -12.09 13.00
C THR A 66 3.52 -12.13 11.49
N ALA A 67 2.52 -12.87 11.01
CA ALA A 67 2.16 -12.91 9.59
C ALA A 67 1.65 -11.55 9.10
N LEU A 68 0.77 -10.90 9.86
CA LEU A 68 0.32 -9.53 9.57
C LEU A 68 1.50 -8.56 9.58
N GLY A 69 2.37 -8.63 10.58
CA GLY A 69 3.58 -7.82 10.67
C GLY A 69 4.48 -7.96 9.44
N GLY A 70 4.65 -9.16 8.91
CA GLY A 70 5.38 -9.42 7.65
C GLY A 70 4.76 -8.71 6.46
N LEU A 71 3.44 -8.74 6.33
CA LEU A 71 2.70 -8.01 5.29
C LEU A 71 2.93 -6.50 5.43
N LEU A 72 2.78 -5.95 6.64
CA LEU A 72 2.95 -4.53 6.91
C LEU A 72 4.40 -4.06 6.66
N HIS A 73 5.38 -4.91 6.93
CA HIS A 73 6.77 -4.64 6.61
C HIS A 73 6.97 -4.44 5.09
N ARG A 74 6.29 -5.23 4.27
CA ARG A 74 6.33 -5.09 2.80
C ARG A 74 5.63 -3.83 2.29
N ILE A 75 4.67 -3.31 3.02
CA ILE A 75 4.13 -1.97 2.74
C ILE A 75 5.16 -0.89 3.11
N ALA A 76 5.77 -1.00 4.27
CA ALA A 76 6.72 -0.02 4.80
C ALA A 76 8.00 0.08 3.94
N ASP A 77 8.48 -1.03 3.39
CA ASP A 77 9.66 -1.07 2.51
C ASP A 77 9.33 -0.82 1.02
N ASN A 78 8.07 -0.51 0.71
CA ASN A 78 7.57 -0.27 -0.65
C ASN A 78 7.64 -1.50 -1.60
N THR A 79 7.72 -2.71 -1.08
CA THR A 79 7.63 -3.94 -1.90
C THR A 79 6.26 -4.04 -2.57
N ILE A 80 5.19 -3.65 -1.86
CA ILE A 80 3.81 -3.59 -2.36
C ILE A 80 3.14 -2.27 -1.96
N SER A 81 2.10 -1.88 -2.71
CA SER A 81 1.24 -0.76 -2.34
C SER A 81 0.20 -1.17 -1.28
N GLY A 82 -0.41 -0.18 -0.60
CA GLY A 82 -1.51 -0.44 0.32
C GLY A 82 -2.70 -1.14 -0.34
N LYS A 83 -2.99 -0.84 -1.61
CA LYS A 83 -4.04 -1.51 -2.39
C LYS A 83 -3.72 -2.99 -2.61
N ILE A 84 -2.50 -3.30 -3.05
CA ILE A 84 -2.05 -4.69 -3.25
C ILE A 84 -2.01 -5.44 -1.91
N ALA A 85 -1.63 -4.77 -0.83
CA ALA A 85 -1.61 -5.36 0.50
C ALA A 85 -2.98 -5.88 0.94
N LYS A 86 -4.07 -5.23 0.56
CA LYS A 86 -5.43 -5.71 0.84
C LYS A 86 -5.75 -7.01 0.11
N GLU A 87 -5.29 -7.17 -1.11
CA GLU A 87 -5.43 -8.42 -1.87
C GLU A 87 -4.60 -9.54 -1.23
N VAL A 88 -3.36 -9.23 -0.83
CA VAL A 88 -2.49 -10.19 -0.13
C VAL A 88 -3.11 -10.60 1.21
N PHE A 89 -3.64 -9.65 1.97
CA PHE A 89 -4.31 -9.93 3.25
C PHE A 89 -5.53 -10.86 3.06
N ALA A 90 -6.35 -10.63 2.05
CA ALA A 90 -7.47 -11.50 1.73
C ALA A 90 -7.02 -12.93 1.43
N ALA A 91 -5.94 -13.10 0.65
CA ALA A 91 -5.36 -14.40 0.36
C ALA A 91 -4.76 -15.08 1.62
N MET A 92 -4.11 -14.31 2.49
CA MET A 92 -3.62 -14.81 3.78
C MET A 92 -4.78 -15.28 4.68
N TRP A 93 -5.89 -14.54 4.67
CA TRP A 93 -7.11 -14.90 5.42
C TRP A 93 -7.69 -16.24 4.96
N GLU A 94 -7.65 -16.51 3.66
CA GLU A 94 -8.09 -17.78 3.06
C GLU A 94 -7.07 -18.93 3.21
N GLY A 95 -5.91 -18.65 3.80
CA GLY A 95 -4.90 -19.67 4.08
C GLY A 95 -3.98 -20.02 2.91
N GLU A 96 -3.84 -19.13 1.92
CA GLU A 96 -2.95 -19.36 0.75
C GLU A 96 -1.46 -19.35 1.09
N GLY A 97 -1.09 -18.81 2.25
CA GLY A 97 0.29 -18.73 2.72
C GLY A 97 0.60 -17.43 3.45
N ASP A 98 1.88 -17.15 3.66
CA ASP A 98 2.33 -15.89 4.21
C ASP A 98 2.40 -14.80 3.13
N ALA A 99 2.65 -13.55 3.55
CA ALA A 99 2.69 -12.41 2.64
C ALA A 99 3.73 -12.57 1.53
N ASP A 100 4.95 -12.99 1.86
CA ASP A 100 6.03 -13.14 0.88
C ASP A 100 5.73 -14.24 -0.14
N ALA A 101 5.20 -15.38 0.29
CA ALA A 101 4.81 -16.47 -0.59
C ALA A 101 3.73 -16.04 -1.59
N ILE A 102 2.71 -15.31 -1.13
CA ILE A 102 1.63 -14.80 -1.99
C ILE A 102 2.14 -13.73 -2.95
N ILE A 103 2.96 -12.80 -2.48
CA ILE A 103 3.56 -11.74 -3.31
C ILE A 103 4.38 -12.35 -4.43
N ASP A 104 5.21 -13.34 -4.15
CA ASP A 104 6.06 -14.01 -5.13
C ASP A 104 5.24 -14.88 -6.10
N ALA A 105 4.30 -15.68 -5.59
CA ALA A 105 3.44 -16.52 -6.40
C ALA A 105 2.57 -15.76 -7.39
N ARG A 106 2.09 -14.59 -7.01
CA ARG A 106 1.21 -13.73 -7.83
C ARG A 106 1.97 -12.62 -8.56
N GLY A 107 3.30 -12.50 -8.37
CA GLY A 107 4.13 -11.47 -9.00
C GLY A 107 3.69 -10.05 -8.65
N LEU A 108 3.39 -9.77 -7.39
CA LEU A 108 2.78 -8.51 -6.93
C LEU A 108 3.79 -7.45 -6.47
N ARG A 109 5.09 -7.71 -6.59
CA ARG A 109 6.11 -6.73 -6.19
C ARG A 109 5.95 -5.44 -6.97
N GLN A 110 6.03 -4.29 -6.28
CA GLN A 110 6.03 -2.98 -6.93
C GLN A 110 7.25 -2.85 -7.85
N ILE A 111 7.04 -2.15 -8.97
CA ILE A 111 8.14 -1.73 -9.83
C ILE A 111 8.79 -0.52 -9.16
N THR A 112 9.95 -0.73 -8.52
CA THR A 112 10.73 0.31 -7.85
C THR A 112 11.99 0.69 -8.64
N ASP A 113 12.35 -0.08 -9.66
CA ASP A 113 13.43 0.23 -10.60
C ASP A 113 13.03 1.47 -11.43
N SER A 114 13.74 2.58 -11.22
CA SER A 114 13.47 3.84 -11.91
C SER A 114 13.67 3.72 -13.43
N GLY A 115 14.58 2.88 -13.89
CA GLY A 115 14.81 2.64 -15.32
C GLY A 115 13.64 1.89 -15.98
N ALA A 116 13.14 0.83 -15.35
CA ALA A 116 11.99 0.09 -15.80
C ALA A 116 10.72 0.95 -15.80
N LEU A 117 10.53 1.74 -14.75
CA LEU A 117 9.39 2.64 -14.63
C LEU A 117 9.44 3.77 -15.66
N ALA A 118 10.62 4.34 -15.91
CA ALA A 118 10.82 5.34 -16.95
C ALA A 118 10.47 4.80 -18.34
N ALA A 119 10.81 3.57 -18.66
CA ALA A 119 10.45 2.91 -19.91
C ALA A 119 8.92 2.78 -20.06
N GLU A 120 8.20 2.43 -19.01
CA GLU A 120 6.75 2.36 -19.01
C GLU A 120 6.10 3.74 -19.20
N VAL A 121 6.65 4.75 -18.55
CA VAL A 121 6.19 6.15 -18.74
C VAL A 121 6.43 6.60 -20.17
N ASP A 122 7.59 6.36 -20.75
CA ASP A 122 7.91 6.71 -22.13
C ASP A 122 6.96 6.02 -23.12
N ALA A 123 6.63 4.75 -22.90
CA ALA A 123 5.68 4.01 -23.72
C ALA A 123 4.27 4.63 -23.67
N VAL A 124 3.83 5.09 -22.51
CA VAL A 124 2.53 5.78 -22.37
C VAL A 124 2.54 7.12 -23.10
N LEU A 125 3.59 7.91 -22.97
CA LEU A 125 3.70 9.20 -23.66
C LEU A 125 3.77 9.02 -25.17
N ALA A 126 4.49 8.04 -25.67
CA ALA A 126 4.58 7.71 -27.10
C ALA A 126 3.25 7.23 -27.68
N ALA A 127 2.45 6.52 -26.89
CA ALA A 127 1.12 6.04 -27.30
C ALA A 127 0.03 7.14 -27.28
N ASN A 128 0.28 8.28 -26.64
CA ASN A 128 -0.69 9.35 -26.44
C ASN A 128 -0.15 10.73 -26.87
N PRO A 129 0.34 10.91 -28.12
CA PRO A 129 1.01 12.14 -28.55
C PRO A 129 0.08 13.37 -28.50
N GLN A 130 -1.20 13.19 -28.77
CA GLN A 130 -2.19 14.27 -28.74
C GLN A 130 -2.39 14.80 -27.31
N GLN A 131 -2.47 13.90 -26.32
CA GLN A 131 -2.61 14.27 -24.93
C GLN A 131 -1.34 14.94 -24.38
N VAL A 132 -0.17 14.53 -24.83
CA VAL A 132 1.10 15.20 -24.52
C VAL A 132 1.10 16.64 -25.06
N ALA A 133 0.70 16.84 -26.32
CA ALA A 133 0.59 18.16 -26.91
C ALA A 133 -0.43 19.04 -26.16
N ASN A 134 -1.58 18.49 -25.83
CA ASN A 134 -2.60 19.19 -25.06
C ASN A 134 -2.09 19.61 -23.68
N TYR A 135 -1.35 18.74 -22.99
CA TYR A 135 -0.75 19.03 -21.70
C TYR A 135 0.24 20.21 -21.76
N ARG A 136 1.12 20.20 -22.77
CA ARG A 136 2.13 21.26 -22.95
C ARG A 136 1.52 22.62 -23.28
N GLN A 137 0.41 22.62 -24.03
CA GLN A 137 -0.33 23.83 -24.39
C GLN A 137 -1.30 24.31 -23.31
N ALA A 138 -1.58 23.48 -22.31
CA ALA A 138 -2.55 23.80 -21.27
C ALA A 138 -2.01 24.83 -20.27
N ASP A 139 -2.94 25.60 -19.72
CA ASP A 139 -2.67 26.45 -18.57
C ASP A 139 -2.08 25.62 -17.42
N PRO A 140 -0.98 26.09 -16.79
CA PRO A 140 -0.36 25.41 -15.65
C PRO A 140 -1.34 24.99 -14.55
N ALA A 141 -2.39 25.78 -14.33
CA ALA A 141 -3.43 25.47 -13.34
C ALA A 141 -4.24 24.20 -13.69
N LYS A 142 -4.31 23.82 -14.97
CA LYS A 142 -5.04 22.64 -15.46
C LYS A 142 -4.18 21.39 -15.59
N ARG A 143 -2.88 21.55 -15.63
CA ARG A 143 -1.91 20.44 -15.80
C ARG A 143 -2.01 19.33 -14.76
N PRO A 144 -2.19 19.60 -13.45
CA PRO A 144 -2.32 18.54 -12.46
C PRO A 144 -3.48 17.56 -12.74
N LYS A 145 -4.61 18.08 -13.22
CA LYS A 145 -5.75 17.23 -13.60
C LYS A 145 -5.47 16.39 -14.84
N MET A 146 -4.77 16.95 -15.81
CA MET A 146 -4.36 16.25 -17.03
C MET A 146 -3.30 15.19 -16.75
N LEU A 147 -2.43 15.43 -15.75
CA LEU A 147 -1.43 14.47 -15.30
C LEU A 147 -2.06 13.18 -14.79
N GLY A 148 -3.22 13.26 -14.15
CA GLY A 148 -3.98 12.12 -13.69
C GLY A 148 -4.32 11.10 -14.79
N PHE A 149 -4.57 11.55 -16.01
CA PHE A 149 -4.77 10.67 -17.15
C PHE A 149 -3.54 9.80 -17.43
N PHE A 150 -2.35 10.40 -17.48
CA PHE A 150 -1.10 9.66 -17.73
C PHE A 150 -0.76 8.71 -16.58
N VAL A 151 -0.93 9.15 -15.33
CA VAL A 151 -0.77 8.29 -14.15
C VAL A 151 -1.68 7.06 -14.26
N GLY A 152 -2.94 7.25 -14.61
CA GLY A 152 -3.89 6.16 -14.80
C GLY A 152 -3.45 5.17 -15.89
N GLN A 153 -2.92 5.67 -17.02
CA GLN A 153 -2.41 4.82 -18.10
C GLN A 153 -1.19 4.02 -17.68
N VAL A 154 -0.24 4.63 -16.96
CA VAL A 154 0.94 3.92 -16.43
C VAL A 154 0.53 2.87 -15.41
N MET A 155 -0.38 3.21 -14.49
CA MET A 155 -0.89 2.27 -13.49
C MET A 155 -1.59 1.08 -14.14
N LYS A 156 -2.37 1.31 -15.21
CA LYS A 156 -3.01 0.25 -15.99
C LYS A 156 -1.99 -0.67 -16.67
N ARG A 157 -0.97 -0.09 -17.32
CA ARG A 157 0.11 -0.89 -17.96
C ARG A 157 0.88 -1.73 -16.98
N THR A 158 1.18 -1.18 -15.82
CA THR A 158 1.93 -1.85 -14.76
C THR A 158 1.06 -2.69 -13.82
N GLN A 159 -0.23 -2.80 -14.11
CA GLN A 159 -1.19 -3.58 -13.31
C GLN A 159 -1.22 -3.15 -11.83
N GLY A 160 -1.07 -1.86 -11.57
CA GLY A 160 -1.03 -1.31 -10.22
C GLY A 160 0.29 -1.49 -9.47
N LYS A 161 1.32 -2.06 -10.09
CA LYS A 161 2.63 -2.33 -9.46
C LYS A 161 3.55 -1.12 -9.40
N ALA A 162 3.31 -0.09 -10.23
CA ALA A 162 4.09 1.14 -10.19
C ALA A 162 3.78 1.94 -8.93
N ASN A 163 4.81 2.61 -8.38
CA ASN A 163 4.61 3.55 -7.29
C ASN A 163 4.04 4.86 -7.84
N PRO A 164 2.81 5.27 -7.46
CA PRO A 164 2.15 6.46 -8.01
C PRO A 164 2.97 7.74 -7.84
N LYS A 165 3.68 7.88 -6.73
CA LYS A 165 4.54 9.04 -6.47
C LYS A 165 5.69 9.12 -7.47
N GLN A 166 6.39 8.01 -7.70
CA GLN A 166 7.48 7.94 -8.68
C GLN A 166 6.96 8.17 -10.11
N VAL A 167 5.81 7.61 -10.45
CA VAL A 167 5.13 7.84 -11.75
C VAL A 167 4.86 9.33 -11.94
N ASN A 168 4.33 9.99 -10.93
CA ASN A 168 4.01 11.42 -10.96
C ASN A 168 5.26 12.27 -11.17
N GLU A 169 6.33 11.98 -10.45
CA GLU A 169 7.63 12.66 -10.57
C GLU A 169 8.23 12.48 -11.98
N LEU A 170 8.23 11.27 -12.51
CA LEU A 170 8.73 10.97 -13.85
C LEU A 170 7.91 11.66 -14.94
N LEU A 171 6.59 11.62 -14.84
CA LEU A 171 5.70 12.29 -15.78
C LEU A 171 5.91 13.81 -15.77
N THR A 172 5.99 14.41 -14.61
CA THR A 172 6.23 15.85 -14.46
C THR A 172 7.56 16.24 -15.09
N SER A 173 8.61 15.46 -14.87
CA SER A 173 9.92 15.68 -15.46
C SER A 173 9.94 15.52 -16.98
N LYS A 174 9.31 14.47 -17.52
CA LYS A 174 9.29 14.17 -18.97
C LYS A 174 8.32 15.03 -19.78
N LEU A 175 7.28 15.56 -19.15
CA LEU A 175 6.33 16.48 -19.76
C LEU A 175 6.75 17.94 -19.63
N ALA A 176 7.77 18.24 -18.82
CA ALA A 176 8.37 19.57 -18.77
C ALA A 176 8.94 19.94 -20.17
N ASP A 177 8.85 21.22 -20.50
CA ASP A 177 9.33 21.78 -21.77
C ASP A 177 10.86 21.79 -21.86
#